data_63d85778114475c8c6c138a97e19f2dc
#
_entry.id   63d85778114475c8c6c138a97e19f2dc
#
_cell.length_a   1.000
_cell.length_b   1.000
_cell.length_c   1.000
_cell.angle_alpha   90.00
_cell.angle_beta   90.00
_cell.angle_gamma   90.00
#
_symmetry.space_group_name_H-M   'P 1'
#
loop_
_entity.id
_entity.type
_entity.pdbx_description
1 polymer ?
#
loop_
_entity_poly.entity_id
_entity_poly.type
_entity_poly.pdbx_seq_one_letter_code
_entity_poly.pdbx_strand_id
1 'polypeptide(L)'
;DRAGDHWSADLYGTLELAGQTPVKRPFAALNTAVAADGLLIRVTGKPSRPVHVLHRRGSDRADAVWHHVIRVESGAELTLLESGMVGARSNGMIEADLLPGATLHHIAAKRAVDPKVGLSHLFARVGEGAVLKSFALVVNGTTMRHEAVVDMVGDDAVAHVAAAVLGDGDVGPFHHDDTVFVTHGALRGESRQVFKK
;
A
#
# COMPACT_ATOMS: atom_id res chain seq x y z
N ASP A 1 20.19 15.01 -13.97
CA ASP A 1 18.78 15.40 -13.84
C ASP A 1 18.65 16.27 -12.60
N ARG A 2 17.93 17.39 -12.71
CA ARG A 2 17.60 18.21 -11.55
C ARG A 2 16.57 17.43 -10.73
N ALA A 3 16.67 17.47 -9.39
CA ALA A 3 15.77 16.75 -8.51
C ALA A 3 14.26 17.02 -8.75
N GLY A 4 13.91 18.09 -9.47
CA GLY A 4 12.53 18.43 -9.85
C GLY A 4 12.02 17.77 -11.14
N ASP A 5 12.88 17.09 -11.91
CA ASP A 5 12.48 16.46 -13.18
C ASP A 5 12.27 14.95 -13.07
N HIS A 6 12.40 14.39 -11.84
CA HIS A 6 12.21 12.97 -11.63
C HIS A 6 10.71 12.62 -11.58
N TRP A 7 10.31 11.60 -12.33
CA TRP A 7 8.90 11.17 -12.46
C TRP A 7 8.17 10.94 -11.12
N SER A 8 8.89 10.61 -10.06
CA SER A 8 8.31 10.38 -8.73
C SER A 8 8.02 11.66 -7.97
N ALA A 9 8.59 12.81 -8.38
CA ALA A 9 8.37 14.08 -7.69
C ALA A 9 6.89 14.52 -7.76
N ASP A 10 6.22 14.18 -8.87
CA ASP A 10 4.80 14.49 -9.07
C ASP A 10 3.85 13.50 -8.35
N LEU A 11 4.39 12.43 -7.78
CA LEU A 11 3.60 11.39 -7.12
C LEU A 11 3.77 11.40 -5.60
N TYR A 12 4.99 11.61 -5.11
CA TYR A 12 5.27 11.55 -3.68
C TYR A 12 4.37 12.49 -2.87
N GLY A 13 3.55 11.93 -1.99
CA GLY A 13 2.60 12.67 -1.17
C GLY A 13 1.35 13.18 -1.90
N THR A 14 1.25 12.99 -3.22
CA THR A 14 0.13 13.52 -4.02
C THR A 14 -1.14 12.71 -3.83
N LEU A 15 -1.06 11.40 -3.90
CA LEU A 15 -2.22 10.52 -3.71
C LEU A 15 -2.62 10.49 -2.24
N GLU A 16 -1.65 10.54 -1.32
CA GLU A 16 -1.90 10.68 0.11
C GLU A 16 -2.68 11.95 0.41
N LEU A 17 -2.23 13.11 -0.11
CA LEU A 17 -2.90 14.39 0.08
C LEU A 17 -4.35 14.39 -0.45
N ALA A 18 -4.56 13.84 -1.65
CA ALA A 18 -5.91 13.68 -2.21
C ALA A 18 -6.77 12.77 -1.31
N GLY A 19 -6.21 11.71 -0.79
CA GLY A 19 -6.86 10.75 0.10
C GLY A 19 -7.18 11.28 1.50
N GLN A 20 -6.77 12.50 1.87
CA GLN A 20 -7.15 13.13 3.14
C GLN A 20 -8.61 13.62 3.16
N THR A 21 -9.31 13.51 2.05
CA THR A 21 -10.73 13.89 1.92
C THR A 21 -11.54 12.64 1.49
N PRO A 22 -12.73 12.40 2.08
CA PRO A 22 -13.40 13.19 3.13
C PRO A 22 -12.92 12.88 4.57
N VAL A 23 -12.07 11.89 4.74
CA VAL A 23 -11.61 11.44 6.06
C VAL A 23 -10.12 11.73 6.23
N LYS A 24 -9.78 12.42 7.32
CA LYS A 24 -8.38 12.70 7.66
C LYS A 24 -7.64 11.45 8.10
N ARG A 25 -6.41 11.29 7.61
CA ARG A 25 -5.51 10.17 7.89
C ARG A 25 -4.18 10.67 8.44
N PRO A 26 -4.14 11.05 9.73
CA PRO A 26 -2.98 11.73 10.31
C PRO A 26 -1.71 10.88 10.28
N PHE A 27 -1.81 9.56 10.37
CA PHE A 27 -0.64 8.68 10.31
C PHE A 27 -0.07 8.54 8.89
N ALA A 28 -0.91 8.66 7.87
CA ALA A 28 -0.45 8.73 6.48
C ALA A 28 0.27 10.06 6.23
N ALA A 29 -0.31 11.18 6.64
CA ALA A 29 0.32 12.49 6.56
C ALA A 29 1.66 12.55 7.32
N LEU A 30 1.72 11.92 8.51
CA LEU A 30 2.97 11.77 9.25
C LEU A 30 4.01 10.97 8.45
N ASN A 31 3.61 9.88 7.80
CA ASN A 31 4.51 9.10 6.94
C ASN A 31 5.11 9.99 5.85
N THR A 32 4.28 10.68 5.08
CA THR A 32 4.75 11.59 4.01
C THR A 32 5.72 12.65 4.53
N ALA A 33 5.51 13.15 5.75
CA ALA A 33 6.33 14.20 6.32
C ALA A 33 7.70 13.72 6.83
N VAL A 34 7.83 12.45 7.27
CA VAL A 34 9.03 11.99 7.99
C VAL A 34 9.70 10.77 7.40
N ALA A 35 9.14 10.14 6.36
CA ALA A 35 9.76 8.98 5.73
C ALA A 35 11.11 9.35 5.13
N ALA A 36 12.15 8.66 5.61
CA ALA A 36 13.53 8.86 5.13
C ALA A 36 14.03 7.71 4.25
N ASP A 37 13.19 6.68 4.05
CA ASP A 37 13.50 5.49 3.27
C ASP A 37 12.32 5.10 2.38
N GLY A 38 12.60 4.40 1.30
CA GLY A 38 11.57 3.96 0.36
C GLY A 38 12.14 3.47 -0.96
N LEU A 39 11.25 2.98 -1.81
CA LEU A 39 11.58 2.50 -3.14
C LEU A 39 10.82 3.31 -4.18
N LEU A 40 11.50 3.65 -5.27
CA LEU A 40 10.91 4.22 -6.47
C LEU A 40 10.88 3.12 -7.54
N ILE A 41 9.68 2.65 -7.87
CA ILE A 41 9.49 1.55 -8.82
C ILE A 41 8.72 2.07 -10.02
N ARG A 42 9.36 2.09 -11.18
CA ARG A 42 8.73 2.39 -12.47
C ARG A 42 8.71 1.13 -13.32
N VAL A 43 7.53 0.70 -13.74
CA VAL A 43 7.33 -0.53 -14.50
C VAL A 43 6.94 -0.17 -15.92
N THR A 44 7.76 -0.55 -16.89
CA THR A 44 7.57 -0.21 -18.32
C THR A 44 7.23 -1.43 -19.18
N GLY A 45 7.02 -2.59 -18.56
CA GLY A 45 6.72 -3.83 -19.27
C GLY A 45 6.13 -4.90 -18.35
N LYS A 46 6.27 -6.15 -18.71
CA LYS A 46 5.75 -7.32 -17.96
C LYS A 46 6.90 -8.17 -17.44
N PRO A 47 7.38 -7.96 -16.21
CA PRO A 47 8.43 -8.77 -15.61
C PRO A 47 8.02 -10.24 -15.54
N SER A 48 8.94 -11.16 -15.87
CA SER A 48 8.69 -12.60 -15.80
C SER A 48 8.63 -13.16 -14.38
N ARG A 49 9.01 -12.35 -13.39
CA ARG A 49 9.02 -12.74 -11.97
C ARG A 49 8.46 -11.60 -11.10
N PRO A 50 7.83 -11.93 -9.97
CA PRO A 50 7.44 -10.94 -8.98
C PRO A 50 8.64 -10.18 -8.44
N VAL A 51 8.42 -8.91 -8.09
CA VAL A 51 9.34 -8.16 -7.24
C VAL A 51 8.99 -8.48 -5.78
N HIS A 52 9.97 -8.89 -4.99
CA HIS A 52 9.78 -9.18 -3.58
C HIS A 52 10.56 -8.18 -2.72
N VAL A 53 9.84 -7.37 -1.96
CA VAL A 53 10.39 -6.49 -0.94
C VAL A 53 10.36 -7.21 0.39
N LEU A 54 11.52 -7.53 0.90
CA LEU A 54 11.68 -8.17 2.20
C LEU A 54 12.09 -7.11 3.23
N HIS A 55 11.16 -6.77 4.13
CA HIS A 55 11.44 -5.89 5.24
C HIS A 55 12.21 -6.63 6.32
N ARG A 56 13.44 -6.22 6.58
CA ARG A 56 14.31 -6.85 7.57
C ARG A 56 14.47 -5.98 8.79
N ARG A 57 14.39 -6.60 9.93
CA ARG A 57 14.54 -5.95 11.22
C ARG A 57 16.00 -5.60 11.48
N GLY A 58 16.29 -4.30 11.63
CA GLY A 58 17.61 -3.81 12.01
C GLY A 58 17.74 -3.51 13.52
N SER A 59 16.61 -3.29 14.21
CA SER A 59 16.56 -2.96 15.64
C SER A 59 15.23 -3.37 16.25
N ASP A 60 15.24 -3.80 17.51
CA ASP A 60 14.05 -4.14 18.27
C ASP A 60 13.40 -2.93 18.93
N ARG A 61 14.08 -1.79 18.92
CA ARG A 61 13.68 -0.56 19.64
C ARG A 61 13.42 0.62 18.71
N ALA A 62 13.95 0.58 17.49
CA ALA A 62 13.80 1.67 16.55
C ALA A 62 12.44 1.63 15.85
N ASP A 63 11.93 2.80 15.52
CA ASP A 63 10.81 2.97 14.60
C ASP A 63 11.30 2.83 13.16
N ALA A 64 10.43 2.35 12.29
CA ALA A 64 10.69 2.26 10.86
C ALA A 64 9.59 2.98 10.08
N VAL A 65 9.97 3.96 9.28
CA VAL A 65 9.05 4.70 8.42
C VAL A 65 9.58 4.64 6.99
N TRP A 66 8.76 4.12 6.07
CA TRP A 66 9.12 4.05 4.66
C TRP A 66 7.95 4.43 3.75
N HIS A 67 8.29 4.97 2.57
CA HIS A 67 7.32 5.44 1.59
C HIS A 67 7.74 4.98 0.19
N HIS A 68 7.01 4.02 -0.36
CA HIS A 68 7.23 3.51 -1.71
C HIS A 68 6.37 4.27 -2.72
N VAL A 69 6.97 4.64 -3.83
CA VAL A 69 6.26 5.25 -4.96
C VAL A 69 6.36 4.34 -6.17
N ILE A 70 5.22 3.95 -6.70
CA ILE A 70 5.12 2.98 -7.78
C ILE A 70 4.35 3.61 -8.95
N ARG A 71 4.93 3.57 -10.14
CA ARG A 71 4.22 3.87 -11.38
C ARG A 71 4.25 2.65 -12.28
N VAL A 72 3.07 2.20 -12.69
CA VAL A 72 2.92 1.13 -13.68
C VAL A 72 2.45 1.78 -14.97
N GLU A 73 3.33 1.80 -15.98
CA GLU A 73 3.08 2.43 -17.27
C GLU A 73 1.97 1.72 -18.04
N SER A 74 1.44 2.39 -19.05
CA SER A 74 0.30 1.88 -19.85
C SER A 74 0.56 0.47 -20.37
N GLY A 75 -0.36 -0.45 -20.09
CA GLY A 75 -0.28 -1.86 -20.48
C GLY A 75 0.82 -2.68 -19.77
N ALA A 76 1.58 -2.09 -18.85
CA ALA A 76 2.57 -2.80 -18.07
C ALA A 76 1.94 -3.57 -16.90
N GLU A 77 2.64 -4.57 -16.37
CA GLU A 77 2.17 -5.43 -15.28
C GLU A 77 3.23 -5.54 -14.19
N LEU A 78 2.82 -5.56 -12.93
CA LEU A 78 3.68 -5.83 -11.78
C LEU A 78 2.97 -6.75 -10.79
N THR A 79 3.67 -7.77 -10.33
CA THR A 79 3.34 -8.46 -9.09
C THR A 79 4.36 -8.05 -8.03
N LEU A 80 3.90 -7.38 -6.98
CA LEU A 80 4.70 -6.94 -5.84
C LEU A 80 4.35 -7.77 -4.62
N LEU A 81 5.35 -8.42 -4.06
CA LEU A 81 5.27 -9.13 -2.78
C LEU A 81 5.99 -8.31 -1.72
N GLU A 82 5.34 -8.07 -0.61
CA GLU A 82 5.97 -7.51 0.59
C GLU A 82 5.88 -8.50 1.74
N SER A 83 6.96 -8.69 2.45
CA SER A 83 6.94 -9.53 3.65
C SER A 83 7.91 -9.06 4.72
N GLY A 84 7.68 -9.53 5.94
CA GLY A 84 8.46 -9.15 7.10
C GLY A 84 7.87 -7.97 7.86
N MET A 85 8.46 -7.70 9.02
CA MET A 85 8.17 -6.53 9.84
C MET A 85 9.45 -5.96 10.41
N VAL A 86 9.54 -4.65 10.47
CA VAL A 86 10.71 -3.93 10.93
C VAL A 86 10.39 -3.04 12.13
N GLY A 87 11.37 -2.89 13.02
CA GLY A 87 11.30 -2.00 14.18
C GLY A 87 10.33 -2.44 15.27
N ALA A 88 10.22 -1.63 16.31
CA ALA A 88 9.22 -1.76 17.38
C ALA A 88 7.86 -1.23 16.91
N ARG A 89 7.89 -0.12 16.21
CA ARG A 89 6.73 0.48 15.53
C ARG A 89 7.09 0.69 14.06
N SER A 90 6.13 0.48 13.18
CA SER A 90 6.33 0.69 11.75
C SER A 90 5.20 1.53 11.17
N ASN A 91 5.56 2.38 10.21
CA ASN A 91 4.60 3.13 9.42
C ASN A 91 5.06 3.07 7.96
N GLY A 92 4.42 2.22 7.18
CA GLY A 92 4.74 2.01 5.76
C GLY A 92 3.65 2.57 4.86
N MET A 93 4.07 3.16 3.73
CA MET A 93 3.16 3.67 2.72
C MET A 93 3.55 3.21 1.32
N ILE A 94 2.54 2.97 0.51
CA ILE A 94 2.65 2.84 -0.94
C ILE A 94 1.74 3.87 -1.59
N GLU A 95 2.30 4.66 -2.49
CA GLU A 95 1.53 5.42 -3.47
C GLU A 95 1.71 4.75 -4.84
N ALA A 96 0.60 4.32 -5.45
CA ALA A 96 0.60 3.59 -6.71
C ALA A 96 -0.22 4.31 -7.79
N ASP A 97 0.43 4.64 -8.90
CA ASP A 97 -0.19 5.25 -10.06
C ASP A 97 -0.23 4.24 -11.22
N LEU A 98 -1.42 3.78 -11.57
CA LEU A 98 -1.65 2.81 -12.64
C LEU A 98 -2.18 3.53 -13.86
N LEU A 99 -1.35 3.63 -14.90
CA LEU A 99 -1.72 4.24 -16.17
C LEU A 99 -2.68 3.35 -16.99
N PRO A 100 -3.28 3.82 -18.07
CA PRO A 100 -4.29 3.04 -18.82
C PRO A 100 -3.84 1.61 -19.16
N GLY A 101 -4.68 0.63 -18.85
CA GLY A 101 -4.41 -0.79 -19.08
C GLY A 101 -3.32 -1.42 -18.17
N ALA A 102 -2.79 -0.69 -17.23
CA ALA A 102 -1.78 -1.19 -16.28
C ALA A 102 -2.36 -2.21 -15.30
N THR A 103 -1.54 -3.14 -14.84
CA THR A 103 -1.94 -4.13 -13.83
C THR A 103 -0.96 -4.14 -12.66
N LEU A 104 -1.48 -4.01 -11.44
CA LEU A 104 -0.73 -4.20 -10.20
C LEU A 104 -1.39 -5.27 -9.34
N HIS A 105 -0.67 -6.35 -9.09
CA HIS A 105 -0.98 -7.30 -8.03
C HIS A 105 -0.05 -7.03 -6.84
N HIS A 106 -0.62 -6.58 -5.74
CA HIS A 106 0.10 -6.31 -4.49
C HIS A 106 -0.30 -7.32 -3.43
N ILE A 107 0.67 -7.97 -2.82
CA ILE A 107 0.47 -8.96 -1.76
C ILE A 107 1.40 -8.60 -0.60
N ALA A 108 0.82 -8.28 0.54
CA ALA A 108 1.56 -7.97 1.77
C ALA A 108 1.31 -9.04 2.83
N ALA A 109 2.37 -9.65 3.35
CA ALA A 109 2.31 -10.64 4.43
C ALA A 109 3.08 -10.12 5.65
N LYS A 110 2.35 -9.80 6.72
CA LYS A 110 2.88 -9.24 7.96
C LYS A 110 2.58 -10.17 9.12
N ARG A 111 3.63 -10.65 9.77
CA ARG A 111 3.50 -11.50 10.96
C ARG A 111 4.30 -10.92 12.11
N ALA A 112 3.63 -10.60 13.20
CA ALA A 112 4.25 -10.23 14.45
C ALA A 112 4.40 -11.47 15.35
N VAL A 113 5.60 -11.68 15.87
CA VAL A 113 5.90 -12.76 16.85
C VAL A 113 6.03 -12.23 18.26
N ASP A 114 6.07 -10.92 18.44
CA ASP A 114 6.18 -10.16 19.67
C ASP A 114 5.28 -8.90 19.59
N PRO A 115 5.02 -8.19 20.69
CA PRO A 115 4.21 -6.98 20.67
C PRO A 115 4.75 -5.96 19.64
N LYS A 116 3.94 -5.65 18.65
CA LYS A 116 4.29 -4.72 17.56
C LYS A 116 3.15 -3.79 17.26
N VAL A 117 3.50 -2.57 16.87
CA VAL A 117 2.58 -1.60 16.29
C VAL A 117 2.94 -1.44 14.81
N GLY A 118 1.99 -1.69 13.94
CA GLY A 118 2.19 -1.59 12.50
C GLY A 118 1.08 -0.77 11.84
N LEU A 119 1.48 0.29 11.15
CA LEU A 119 0.61 1.09 10.31
C LEU A 119 1.00 0.86 8.86
N SER A 120 0.01 0.69 8.00
CA SER A 120 0.24 0.54 6.56
C SER A 120 -0.82 1.28 5.77
N HIS A 121 -0.38 1.97 4.74
CA HIS A 121 -1.22 2.79 3.90
C HIS A 121 -0.98 2.45 2.43
N LEU A 122 -2.06 2.25 1.69
CA LEU A 122 -2.05 2.12 0.24
C LEU A 122 -2.91 3.24 -0.35
N PHE A 123 -2.31 4.13 -1.11
CA PHE A 123 -3.02 5.11 -1.93
C PHE A 123 -2.81 4.74 -3.39
N ALA A 124 -3.87 4.58 -4.14
CA ALA A 124 -3.78 4.17 -5.52
C ALA A 124 -4.69 5.00 -6.43
N ARG A 125 -4.17 5.38 -7.58
CA ARG A 125 -4.93 5.93 -8.70
C ARG A 125 -4.99 4.90 -9.81
N VAL A 126 -6.20 4.57 -10.27
CA VAL A 126 -6.42 3.50 -11.24
C VAL A 126 -7.00 4.09 -12.52
N GLY A 127 -6.22 4.06 -13.59
CA GLY A 127 -6.55 4.60 -14.91
C GLY A 127 -7.51 3.71 -15.69
N GLU A 128 -7.81 4.13 -16.92
CA GLU A 128 -8.74 3.44 -17.84
C GLU A 128 -8.31 1.99 -18.09
N GLY A 129 -9.23 1.04 -17.89
CA GLY A 129 -8.98 -0.39 -18.06
C GLY A 129 -7.86 -0.95 -17.16
N ALA A 130 -7.36 -0.18 -16.22
CA ALA A 130 -6.31 -0.64 -15.32
C ALA A 130 -6.87 -1.51 -14.20
N VAL A 131 -6.02 -2.40 -13.66
CA VAL A 131 -6.40 -3.40 -12.67
C VAL A 131 -5.49 -3.30 -11.44
N LEU A 132 -6.09 -2.99 -10.30
CA LEU A 132 -5.46 -3.12 -8.98
C LEU A 132 -6.04 -4.32 -8.23
N LYS A 133 -5.18 -5.24 -7.81
CA LYS A 133 -5.55 -6.27 -6.84
C LYS A 133 -4.59 -6.21 -5.66
N SER A 134 -5.10 -5.89 -4.48
CA SER A 134 -4.31 -5.82 -3.25
C SER A 134 -4.83 -6.82 -2.23
N PHE A 135 -3.92 -7.60 -1.65
CA PHE A 135 -4.22 -8.53 -0.57
C PHE A 135 -3.25 -8.34 0.59
N ALA A 136 -3.78 -8.14 1.78
CA ALA A 136 -3.00 -8.07 3.01
C ALA A 136 -3.29 -9.28 3.92
N LEU A 137 -2.26 -9.99 4.33
CA LEU A 137 -2.31 -10.98 5.41
C LEU A 137 -1.63 -10.38 6.64
N VAL A 138 -2.37 -10.26 7.73
CA VAL A 138 -1.85 -9.76 9.01
C VAL A 138 -2.04 -10.83 10.06
N VAL A 139 -0.96 -11.21 10.71
CA VAL A 139 -0.97 -12.23 11.77
C VAL A 139 -0.41 -11.62 13.04
N ASN A 140 -1.21 -11.60 14.10
CA ASN A 140 -0.91 -11.02 15.40
C ASN A 140 -0.53 -9.52 15.32
N GLY A 141 0.09 -9.00 16.36
CA GLY A 141 0.46 -7.60 16.52
C GLY A 141 -0.46 -6.87 17.49
N THR A 142 0.14 -6.14 18.43
CA THR A 142 -0.62 -5.42 19.49
C THR A 142 -1.58 -4.41 18.90
N THR A 143 -1.14 -3.69 17.86
CA THR A 143 -1.99 -2.77 17.10
C THR A 143 -1.53 -2.79 15.65
N MET A 144 -2.39 -3.26 14.78
CA MET A 144 -2.15 -3.32 13.33
C MET A 144 -3.26 -2.57 12.62
N ARG A 145 -2.89 -1.53 11.88
CA ARG A 145 -3.83 -0.75 11.08
C ARG A 145 -3.44 -0.81 9.61
N HIS A 146 -4.42 -1.09 8.77
CA HIS A 146 -4.28 -1.05 7.33
C HIS A 146 -5.33 -0.12 6.73
N GLU A 147 -4.88 0.87 5.96
CA GLU A 147 -5.75 1.80 5.25
C GLU A 147 -5.48 1.68 3.74
N ALA A 148 -6.52 1.48 2.96
CA ALA A 148 -6.46 1.51 1.51
C ALA A 148 -7.40 2.57 0.96
N VAL A 149 -6.87 3.49 0.17
CA VAL A 149 -7.60 4.54 -0.52
C VAL A 149 -7.35 4.39 -2.00
N VAL A 150 -8.39 4.13 -2.76
CA VAL A 150 -8.30 3.88 -4.20
C VAL A 150 -9.19 4.84 -4.95
N ASP A 151 -8.61 5.57 -5.89
CA ASP A 151 -9.33 6.46 -6.79
C ASP A 151 -9.35 5.87 -8.20
N MET A 152 -10.53 5.44 -8.65
CA MET A 152 -10.76 4.88 -9.97
C MET A 152 -11.14 6.03 -10.92
N VAL A 153 -10.14 6.57 -11.60
CA VAL A 153 -10.27 7.79 -12.42
C VAL A 153 -10.54 7.50 -13.90
N GLY A 154 -10.36 6.25 -14.32
CA GLY A 154 -10.58 5.83 -15.71
C GLY A 154 -11.76 4.88 -15.88
N ASP A 155 -12.37 4.90 -17.07
CA ASP A 155 -13.43 3.97 -17.44
C ASP A 155 -12.93 2.52 -17.39
N ASP A 156 -13.82 1.58 -17.07
CA ASP A 156 -13.52 0.14 -17.00
C ASP A 156 -12.40 -0.24 -16.00
N ALA A 157 -12.06 0.65 -15.05
CA ALA A 157 -11.07 0.37 -14.02
C ALA A 157 -11.56 -0.72 -13.06
N VAL A 158 -10.62 -1.53 -12.56
CA VAL A 158 -10.92 -2.63 -11.61
C VAL A 158 -10.08 -2.46 -10.35
N ALA A 159 -10.71 -2.50 -9.18
CA ALA A 159 -10.04 -2.41 -7.88
C ALA A 159 -10.54 -3.46 -6.90
N HIS A 160 -9.76 -4.51 -6.67
CA HIS A 160 -10.06 -5.52 -5.65
C HIS A 160 -9.12 -5.33 -4.45
N VAL A 161 -9.67 -5.08 -3.28
CA VAL A 161 -8.92 -4.93 -2.03
C VAL A 161 -9.41 -5.95 -1.03
N ALA A 162 -8.52 -6.78 -0.53
CA ALA A 162 -8.86 -7.83 0.41
C ALA A 162 -7.84 -7.90 1.55
N ALA A 163 -8.29 -8.32 2.73
CA ALA A 163 -7.41 -8.67 3.81
C ALA A 163 -7.91 -9.90 4.57
N ALA A 164 -6.96 -10.67 5.11
CA ALA A 164 -7.19 -11.68 6.10
C ALA A 164 -6.39 -11.35 7.36
N VAL A 165 -7.06 -11.41 8.50
CA VAL A 165 -6.51 -11.02 9.78
C VAL A 165 -6.65 -12.20 10.75
N LEU A 166 -5.54 -12.61 11.34
CA LEU A 166 -5.48 -13.72 12.29
C LEU A 166 -4.88 -13.23 13.60
N GLY A 167 -5.54 -13.53 14.70
CA GLY A 167 -5.04 -13.28 16.04
C GLY A 167 -4.91 -14.59 16.80
N ASP A 168 -3.81 -14.75 17.53
CA ASP A 168 -3.55 -15.86 18.43
C ASP A 168 -3.38 -15.30 19.85
N GLY A 169 -4.37 -15.58 20.70
CA GLY A 169 -4.41 -15.10 22.08
C GLY A 169 -3.26 -15.61 22.93
N ASP A 170 -2.65 -16.74 22.58
CA ASP A 170 -1.49 -17.28 23.28
C ASP A 170 -0.21 -16.46 23.01
N VAL A 171 -0.17 -15.72 21.92
CA VAL A 171 0.92 -14.78 21.58
C VAL A 171 0.77 -13.45 22.32
N GLY A 172 -0.43 -13.08 22.72
CA GLY A 172 -0.75 -11.85 23.44
C GLY A 172 -1.95 -11.09 22.86
N PRO A 173 -2.31 -9.94 23.46
CA PRO A 173 -3.40 -9.13 22.96
C PRO A 173 -3.12 -8.59 21.56
N PHE A 174 -4.14 -8.56 20.72
CA PHE A 174 -4.05 -8.02 19.37
C PHE A 174 -5.25 -7.12 19.07
N HIS A 175 -5.00 -6.09 18.26
CA HIS A 175 -6.01 -5.19 17.72
C HIS A 175 -5.73 -4.95 16.24
N HIS A 176 -6.70 -5.24 15.38
CA HIS A 176 -6.60 -5.04 13.95
C HIS A 176 -7.71 -4.10 13.48
N ASP A 177 -7.31 -3.06 12.75
CA ASP A 177 -8.18 -2.05 12.16
C ASP A 177 -7.92 -1.96 10.66
N ASP A 178 -8.93 -2.27 9.86
CA ASP A 178 -8.85 -2.20 8.41
C ASP A 178 -9.87 -1.19 7.90
N THR A 179 -9.40 -0.22 7.14
CA THR A 179 -10.24 0.80 6.51
C THR A 179 -9.99 0.82 5.01
N VAL A 180 -11.06 0.74 4.23
CA VAL A 180 -11.00 0.87 2.77
C VAL A 180 -11.93 1.96 2.29
N PHE A 181 -11.43 2.79 1.41
CA PHE A 181 -12.19 3.83 0.74
C PHE A 181 -11.92 3.75 -0.77
N VAL A 182 -12.96 3.53 -1.56
CA VAL A 182 -12.87 3.45 -3.03
C VAL A 182 -13.77 4.49 -3.65
N THR A 183 -13.21 5.36 -4.48
CA THR A 183 -13.95 6.34 -5.26
C THR A 183 -14.10 5.84 -6.68
N HIS A 184 -15.32 5.88 -7.20
CA HIS A 184 -15.64 5.63 -8.60
C HIS A 184 -15.82 6.97 -9.31
N GLY A 185 -14.75 7.50 -9.89
CA GLY A 185 -14.74 8.79 -10.61
C GLY A 185 -15.08 8.68 -12.08
N ALA A 186 -15.20 7.45 -12.62
CA ALA A 186 -15.43 7.16 -14.04
C ALA A 186 -16.50 6.07 -14.23
N LEU A 187 -16.76 5.69 -15.49
CA LEU A 187 -17.84 4.77 -15.83
C LEU A 187 -17.38 3.30 -15.83
N ARG A 188 -18.32 2.38 -15.61
CA ARG A 188 -18.14 0.92 -15.70
C ARG A 188 -17.01 0.36 -14.82
N GLY A 189 -16.63 1.11 -13.78
CA GLY A 189 -15.63 0.63 -12.82
C GLY A 189 -16.18 -0.50 -11.94
N GLU A 190 -15.35 -1.49 -11.65
CA GLU A 190 -15.65 -2.60 -10.73
C GLU A 190 -14.78 -2.50 -9.49
N SER A 191 -15.40 -2.53 -8.30
CA SER A 191 -14.65 -2.67 -7.06
C SER A 191 -15.19 -3.80 -6.20
N ARG A 192 -14.28 -4.47 -5.49
CA ARG A 192 -14.61 -5.54 -4.55
C ARG A 192 -13.75 -5.45 -3.30
N GLN A 193 -14.39 -5.50 -2.14
CA GLN A 193 -13.73 -5.50 -0.85
C GLN A 193 -14.10 -6.78 -0.08
N VAL A 194 -13.08 -7.50 0.40
CA VAL A 194 -13.28 -8.75 1.16
C VAL A 194 -12.36 -8.77 2.37
N PHE A 195 -12.94 -8.75 3.56
CA PHE A 195 -12.21 -8.81 4.82
C PHE A 195 -12.65 -10.01 5.63
N LYS A 196 -11.68 -10.75 6.16
CA LYS A 196 -11.91 -11.88 7.05
C LYS A 196 -11.07 -11.75 8.31
N LYS A 197 -11.72 -11.96 9.44
CA LYS A 197 -11.12 -11.91 10.78
C LYS A 197 -11.44 -13.19 11.52
#